data_090632ac65ded83fd89dead0341ec86b
#
_entry.id   090632ac65ded83fd89dead0341ec86b
#
_cell.length_a   1.000
_cell.length_b   1.000
_cell.length_c   1.000
_cell.angle_alpha   90.00
_cell.angle_beta   90.00
_cell.angle_gamma   90.00
#
_symmetry.space_group_name_H-M   'P 1'
#
loop_
_entity.id
_entity.type
_entity.pdbx_description
1 polymer ?
#
loop_
_entity_poly.entity_id
_entity_poly.type
_entity_poly.pdbx_seq_one_letter_code
_entity_poly.pdbx_strand_id
1 'polypeptide(L)'
;DSSELISYKGSINFVEAAKQSGVKHIIYMSSIGAGGAENFSTVLLNLVLNKTMKWKSLGEDYIRNSGIDFTIVRPGGLRGDPGTLGIRFEQGDEVIGWIPRADVAAVMVESIFNDDAANKTFEVINDDSLPIEGWKDEFKNLKEGEYGQIATGDLPTRYWLTPLVILLAIIYLIRRRKKRT
;
A
#
# COMPACT_ATOMS: atom_id res chain seq x y z
N ASP A 1 -19.08 -7.62 -7.06
CA ASP A 1 -17.61 -7.70 -6.90
C ASP A 1 -17.15 -6.67 -5.91
N SER A 2 -17.05 -7.08 -4.65
CA SER A 2 -16.56 -6.21 -3.59
C SER A 2 -15.05 -6.37 -3.41
N SER A 3 -14.38 -5.32 -2.96
CA SER A 3 -12.97 -5.37 -2.60
C SER A 3 -12.67 -6.49 -1.57
N GLU A 4 -13.62 -6.80 -0.70
CA GLU A 4 -13.54 -7.95 0.20
C GLU A 4 -13.39 -9.27 -0.56
N LEU A 5 -14.23 -9.51 -1.56
CA LEU A 5 -14.23 -10.76 -2.32
C LEU A 5 -12.91 -10.96 -3.07
N ILE A 6 -12.39 -9.90 -3.68
CA ILE A 6 -11.18 -9.96 -4.50
C ILE A 6 -9.93 -9.91 -3.65
N SER A 7 -9.80 -8.88 -2.80
CA SER A 7 -8.53 -8.60 -2.12
C SER A 7 -8.33 -9.42 -0.84
N TYR A 8 -9.39 -9.93 -0.20
CA TYR A 8 -9.27 -10.74 0.99
C TYR A 8 -9.61 -12.22 0.73
N LYS A 9 -10.83 -12.54 0.31
CA LYS A 9 -11.23 -13.93 0.05
C LYS A 9 -10.44 -14.55 -1.11
N GLY A 10 -10.11 -13.73 -2.13
CA GLY A 10 -9.23 -14.16 -3.22
C GLY A 10 -7.82 -14.50 -2.73
N SER A 11 -7.27 -13.71 -1.80
CA SER A 11 -5.95 -14.02 -1.20
C SER A 11 -5.99 -15.30 -0.38
N ILE A 12 -7.06 -15.57 0.38
CA ILE A 12 -7.23 -16.83 1.10
C ILE A 12 -7.22 -18.00 0.13
N ASN A 13 -8.06 -17.97 -0.91
CA ASN A 13 -8.12 -19.04 -1.90
C ASN A 13 -6.77 -19.26 -2.60
N PHE A 14 -6.07 -18.17 -2.91
CA PHE A 14 -4.74 -18.24 -3.53
C PHE A 14 -3.72 -18.92 -2.61
N VAL A 15 -3.66 -18.55 -1.34
CA VAL A 15 -2.76 -19.14 -0.34
C VAL A 15 -3.07 -20.62 -0.13
N GLU A 16 -4.35 -20.99 -0.01
CA GLU A 16 -4.72 -22.39 0.19
C GLU A 16 -4.37 -23.26 -1.02
N ALA A 17 -4.55 -22.73 -2.24
CA ALA A 17 -4.10 -23.43 -3.45
C ALA A 17 -2.56 -23.54 -3.51
N ALA A 18 -1.83 -22.51 -3.11
CA ALA A 18 -0.38 -22.51 -3.02
C ALA A 18 0.13 -23.57 -2.03
N LYS A 19 -0.49 -23.68 -0.85
CA LYS A 19 -0.18 -24.72 0.15
C LYS A 19 -0.37 -26.13 -0.42
N GLN A 20 -1.54 -26.37 -1.03
CA GLN A 20 -1.86 -27.67 -1.63
C GLN A 20 -0.89 -28.05 -2.76
N SER A 21 -0.38 -27.06 -3.47
CA SER A 21 0.57 -27.24 -4.58
C SER A 21 2.03 -27.29 -4.13
N GLY A 22 2.33 -27.13 -2.85
CA GLY A 22 3.69 -27.14 -2.32
C GLY A 22 4.54 -25.96 -2.74
N VAL A 23 3.91 -24.81 -3.06
CA VAL A 23 4.60 -23.54 -3.38
C VAL A 23 5.45 -23.13 -2.18
N LYS A 24 6.69 -22.69 -2.45
CA LYS A 24 7.66 -22.32 -1.41
C LYS A 24 7.75 -20.83 -1.16
N HIS A 25 7.40 -20.01 -2.15
CA HIS A 25 7.50 -18.56 -2.04
C HIS A 25 6.34 -17.89 -2.79
N ILE A 26 5.65 -16.99 -2.14
CA ILE A 26 4.55 -16.17 -2.69
C ILE A 26 5.05 -14.75 -2.92
N ILE A 27 5.01 -14.27 -4.17
CA ILE A 27 5.23 -12.86 -4.48
C ILE A 27 3.86 -12.20 -4.70
N TYR A 28 3.51 -11.24 -3.84
CA TYR A 28 2.19 -10.63 -3.84
C TYR A 28 2.25 -9.13 -4.06
N MET A 29 1.47 -8.63 -5.03
CA MET A 29 1.32 -7.20 -5.27
C MET A 29 0.15 -6.64 -4.47
N SER A 30 0.46 -5.79 -3.50
CA SER A 30 -0.52 -5.05 -2.72
C SER A 30 -0.61 -3.57 -3.16
N SER A 31 -0.57 -2.65 -2.23
CA SER A 31 -0.60 -1.20 -2.50
C SER A 31 -0.13 -0.43 -1.28
N ILE A 32 0.50 0.70 -1.44
CA ILE A 32 0.63 1.74 -0.40
C ILE A 32 -0.75 1.99 0.21
N GLY A 33 -0.81 2.17 1.52
CA GLY A 33 -2.03 2.32 2.32
C GLY A 33 -2.56 1.01 2.92
N ALA A 34 -2.06 -0.15 2.48
CA ALA A 34 -2.44 -1.43 3.10
C ALA A 34 -1.75 -1.67 4.46
N GLY A 35 -0.67 -0.96 4.76
CA GLY A 35 0.02 -0.99 6.06
C GLY A 35 -0.60 -0.08 7.12
N GLY A 36 -1.78 0.48 6.87
CA GLY A 36 -2.53 1.27 7.84
C GLY A 36 -2.13 2.73 7.92
N ALA A 37 -1.38 3.24 6.95
CA ALA A 37 -1.07 4.67 6.89
C ALA A 37 -2.35 5.51 6.90
N GLU A 38 -2.46 6.39 7.86
CA GLU A 38 -3.60 7.29 8.03
C GLU A 38 -3.38 8.61 7.26
N ASN A 39 -2.93 8.55 6.01
CA ASN A 39 -2.84 9.72 5.16
C ASN A 39 -4.15 9.99 4.41
N PHE A 40 -4.31 11.22 3.91
CA PHE A 40 -5.52 11.64 3.20
C PHE A 40 -5.85 10.74 2.00
N SER A 41 -4.84 10.28 1.26
CA SER A 41 -5.02 9.42 0.10
C SER A 41 -5.60 8.06 0.49
N THR A 42 -5.09 7.43 1.55
CA THR A 42 -5.59 6.15 2.07
C THR A 42 -7.03 6.27 2.56
N VAL A 43 -7.33 7.37 3.29
CA VAL A 43 -8.70 7.64 3.76
C VAL A 43 -9.65 7.81 2.58
N LEU A 44 -9.26 8.60 1.57
CA LEU A 44 -10.06 8.80 0.38
C LEU A 44 -10.28 7.50 -0.41
N LEU A 45 -9.23 6.70 -0.60
CA LEU A 45 -9.32 5.40 -1.26
C LEU A 45 -10.24 4.43 -0.50
N ASN A 46 -10.16 4.38 0.82
CA ASN A 46 -11.07 3.55 1.61
C ASN A 46 -12.53 4.01 1.50
N LEU A 47 -12.77 5.32 1.46
CA LEU A 47 -14.10 5.88 1.34
C LEU A 47 -14.71 5.62 -0.04
N VAL A 48 -13.93 5.87 -1.11
CA VAL A 48 -14.42 5.78 -2.50
C VAL A 48 -14.45 4.33 -2.99
N LEU A 49 -13.48 3.51 -2.60
CA LEU A 49 -13.29 2.14 -3.08
C LEU A 49 -13.72 1.07 -2.06
N ASN A 50 -14.73 1.37 -1.26
CA ASN A 50 -15.36 0.40 -0.34
C ASN A 50 -14.35 -0.34 0.57
N LYS A 51 -13.54 0.43 1.30
CA LYS A 51 -12.55 -0.07 2.27
C LYS A 51 -11.48 -0.99 1.65
N THR A 52 -11.08 -0.70 0.41
CA THR A 52 -10.12 -1.53 -0.34
C THR A 52 -8.81 -1.75 0.42
N MET A 53 -8.28 -0.74 1.10
CA MET A 53 -7.02 -0.86 1.85
C MET A 53 -7.16 -1.82 3.03
N LYS A 54 -8.30 -1.79 3.74
CA LYS A 54 -8.62 -2.77 4.78
C LYS A 54 -8.56 -4.21 4.24
N TRP A 55 -9.23 -4.47 3.14
CA TRP A 55 -9.30 -5.82 2.58
C TRP A 55 -7.96 -6.30 2.02
N LYS A 56 -7.16 -5.39 1.47
CA LYS A 56 -5.77 -5.69 1.08
C LYS A 56 -4.92 -6.02 2.31
N SER A 57 -5.00 -5.22 3.36
CA SER A 57 -4.28 -5.43 4.62
C SER A 57 -4.57 -6.81 5.24
N LEU A 58 -5.84 -7.19 5.28
CA LEU A 58 -6.25 -8.52 5.76
C LEU A 58 -5.76 -9.65 4.86
N GLY A 59 -5.72 -9.44 3.54
CA GLY A 59 -5.13 -10.39 2.59
C GLY A 59 -3.63 -10.57 2.79
N GLU A 60 -2.90 -9.48 3.00
CA GLU A 60 -1.48 -9.52 3.34
C GLU A 60 -1.22 -10.26 4.65
N ASP A 61 -2.03 -9.97 5.68
CA ASP A 61 -1.90 -10.63 6.98
C ASP A 61 -2.12 -12.14 6.86
N TYR A 62 -3.08 -12.57 6.05
CA TYR A 62 -3.30 -13.99 5.77
C TYR A 62 -2.10 -14.63 5.06
N ILE A 63 -1.46 -13.93 4.11
CA ILE A 63 -0.25 -14.40 3.43
C ILE A 63 0.91 -14.53 4.43
N ARG A 64 1.16 -13.50 5.25
CA ARG A 64 2.23 -13.52 6.26
C ARG A 64 2.10 -14.67 7.25
N ASN A 65 0.89 -15.01 7.63
CA ASN A 65 0.60 -16.10 8.57
C ASN A 65 0.41 -17.47 7.89
N SER A 66 0.68 -17.57 6.60
CA SER A 66 0.44 -18.80 5.83
C SER A 66 1.41 -19.94 6.13
N GLY A 67 2.62 -19.63 6.61
CA GLY A 67 3.73 -20.57 6.74
C GLY A 67 4.49 -20.83 5.43
N ILE A 68 4.17 -20.10 4.36
CA ILE A 68 4.93 -20.07 3.10
C ILE A 68 5.77 -18.79 3.10
N ASP A 69 7.01 -18.84 2.62
CA ASP A 69 7.80 -17.62 2.43
C ASP A 69 7.07 -16.65 1.51
N PHE A 70 7.19 -15.37 1.80
CA PHE A 70 6.47 -14.35 1.05
C PHE A 70 7.34 -13.14 0.73
N THR A 71 6.98 -12.44 -0.34
CA THR A 71 7.38 -11.06 -0.60
C THR A 71 6.14 -10.26 -0.94
N ILE A 72 5.83 -9.24 -0.15
CA ILE A 72 4.69 -8.35 -0.39
C ILE A 72 5.21 -7.01 -0.87
N VAL A 73 4.92 -6.68 -2.12
CA VAL A 73 5.29 -5.41 -2.74
C VAL A 73 4.07 -4.48 -2.72
N ARG A 74 4.23 -3.28 -2.16
CA ARG A 74 3.23 -2.22 -2.08
C ARG A 74 3.60 -1.07 -3.02
N PRO A 75 3.20 -1.10 -4.28
CA PRO A 75 3.49 0.00 -5.19
C PRO A 75 2.70 1.26 -4.83
N GLY A 76 3.30 2.41 -5.15
CA GLY A 76 2.62 3.68 -5.24
C GLY A 76 1.61 3.73 -6.37
N GLY A 77 1.14 4.93 -6.73
CA GLY A 77 0.25 5.14 -7.86
C GLY A 77 0.85 4.59 -9.17
N LEU A 78 0.13 3.71 -9.86
CA LEU A 78 0.64 3.02 -11.03
C LEU A 78 0.54 3.89 -12.29
N ARG A 79 1.66 4.04 -13.03
CA ARG A 79 1.72 4.73 -14.33
C ARG A 79 1.94 3.75 -15.48
N GLY A 80 1.65 4.22 -16.71
CA GLY A 80 1.82 3.44 -17.94
C GLY A 80 3.09 3.75 -18.71
N ASP A 81 3.86 4.76 -18.31
CA ASP A 81 5.12 5.17 -18.90
C ASP A 81 6.25 4.15 -18.64
N PRO A 82 7.30 4.09 -19.47
CA PRO A 82 8.47 3.29 -19.18
C PRO A 82 9.21 3.82 -17.96
N GLY A 83 9.85 2.93 -17.19
CA GLY A 83 10.68 3.27 -16.04
C GLY A 83 11.96 3.99 -16.50
N THR A 84 12.14 5.20 -16.02
CA THR A 84 13.30 6.06 -16.35
C THR A 84 13.95 6.66 -15.10
N LEU A 85 13.46 6.32 -13.93
CA LEU A 85 13.92 6.83 -12.64
C LEU A 85 14.38 5.70 -11.74
N GLY A 86 15.16 6.01 -10.73
CA GLY A 86 15.53 5.06 -9.69
C GLY A 86 14.29 4.55 -8.94
N ILE A 87 14.42 3.39 -8.33
CA ILE A 87 13.35 2.78 -7.52
C ILE A 87 13.77 2.87 -6.05
N ARG A 88 12.93 3.48 -5.23
CA ARG A 88 13.09 3.57 -3.79
C ARG A 88 12.26 2.47 -3.13
N PHE A 89 12.89 1.77 -2.18
CA PHE A 89 12.22 0.85 -1.27
C PHE A 89 12.04 1.52 0.09
N GLU A 90 10.86 1.39 0.66
CA GLU A 90 10.53 1.90 2.00
C GLU A 90 9.73 0.86 2.78
N GLN A 91 9.64 1.02 4.09
CA GLN A 91 8.84 0.17 4.96
C GLN A 91 8.05 1.01 5.96
N GLY A 92 6.93 0.47 6.48
CA GLY A 92 6.09 1.17 7.46
C GLY A 92 4.89 1.89 6.86
N ASP A 93 4.74 1.90 5.53
CA ASP A 93 3.61 2.50 4.80
C ASP A 93 3.48 4.04 4.98
N GLU A 94 4.62 4.71 5.13
CA GLU A 94 4.68 6.17 5.35
C GLU A 94 4.93 6.97 4.06
N VAL A 95 5.33 6.31 2.97
CA VAL A 95 5.69 6.95 1.72
C VAL A 95 4.48 7.13 0.79
N ILE A 96 4.51 8.19 -0.01
CA ILE A 96 3.56 8.44 -1.09
C ILE A 96 4.35 8.71 -2.37
N GLY A 97 3.93 8.13 -3.48
CA GLY A 97 4.61 8.34 -4.75
C GLY A 97 3.95 7.59 -5.91
N TRP A 98 4.63 7.59 -7.04
CA TRP A 98 4.20 6.95 -8.28
C TRP A 98 5.28 6.02 -8.79
N ILE A 99 4.89 4.98 -9.54
CA ILE A 99 5.82 4.04 -10.15
C ILE A 99 5.23 3.46 -11.43
N PRO A 100 6.00 3.29 -12.52
CA PRO A 100 5.58 2.55 -13.69
C PRO A 100 5.29 1.08 -13.39
N ARG A 101 4.28 0.54 -14.07
CA ARG A 101 3.96 -0.90 -13.96
C ARG A 101 5.12 -1.81 -14.35
N ALA A 102 5.95 -1.36 -15.29
CA ALA A 102 7.13 -2.10 -15.71
C ALA A 102 8.15 -2.25 -14.57
N ASP A 103 8.37 -1.18 -13.80
CA ASP A 103 9.29 -1.20 -12.66
C ASP A 103 8.78 -2.10 -11.54
N VAL A 104 7.47 -2.04 -11.24
CA VAL A 104 6.86 -2.97 -10.27
C VAL A 104 7.04 -4.41 -10.71
N ALA A 105 6.81 -4.71 -11.99
CA ALA A 105 7.02 -6.05 -12.53
C ALA A 105 8.48 -6.50 -12.40
N ALA A 106 9.44 -5.60 -12.67
CA ALA A 106 10.87 -5.90 -12.50
C ALA A 106 11.22 -6.22 -11.04
N VAL A 107 10.71 -5.45 -10.09
CA VAL A 107 10.90 -5.71 -8.64
C VAL A 107 10.31 -7.07 -8.25
N MET A 108 9.09 -7.38 -8.69
CA MET A 108 8.44 -8.66 -8.39
C MET A 108 9.19 -9.85 -9.00
N VAL A 109 9.69 -9.70 -10.22
CA VAL A 109 10.51 -10.77 -10.87
C VAL A 109 11.83 -10.94 -10.14
N GLU A 110 12.52 -9.87 -9.78
CA GLU A 110 13.76 -9.95 -8.99
C GLU A 110 13.54 -10.64 -7.65
N SER A 111 12.40 -10.39 -6.99
CA SER A 111 12.05 -11.03 -5.71
C SER A 111 11.97 -12.56 -5.79
N ILE A 112 11.82 -13.15 -6.98
CA ILE A 112 11.82 -14.61 -7.17
C ILE A 112 13.23 -15.20 -6.99
N PHE A 113 14.25 -14.43 -7.37
CA PHE A 113 15.64 -14.88 -7.46
C PHE A 113 16.53 -14.31 -6.35
N ASN A 114 16.02 -13.43 -5.52
CA ASN A 114 16.76 -12.73 -4.47
C ASN A 114 16.31 -13.23 -3.09
N ASP A 115 17.16 -13.97 -2.41
CA ASP A 115 16.86 -14.56 -1.10
C ASP A 115 16.59 -13.47 -0.03
N ASP A 116 17.18 -12.27 -0.16
CA ASP A 116 16.93 -11.15 0.74
C ASP A 116 15.52 -10.58 0.64
N ALA A 117 14.76 -10.95 -0.41
CA ALA A 117 13.36 -10.57 -0.57
C ALA A 117 12.40 -11.43 0.27
N ALA A 118 12.84 -12.59 0.75
CA ALA A 118 11.99 -13.52 1.49
C ALA A 118 11.54 -12.91 2.84
N ASN A 119 10.25 -13.09 3.14
CA ASN A 119 9.59 -12.62 4.38
C ASN A 119 9.64 -11.10 4.58
N LYS A 120 9.66 -10.37 3.48
CA LYS A 120 9.64 -8.89 3.46
C LYS A 120 8.31 -8.33 2.96
N THR A 121 7.94 -7.20 3.53
CA THR A 121 6.87 -6.30 3.03
C THR A 121 7.46 -4.92 2.89
N PHE A 122 7.31 -4.31 1.72
CA PHE A 122 7.89 -3.00 1.45
C PHE A 122 7.13 -2.24 0.37
N GLU A 123 7.21 -0.93 0.44
CA GLU A 123 6.68 0.02 -0.52
C GLU A 123 7.69 0.28 -1.63
N VAL A 124 7.20 0.52 -2.85
CA VAL A 124 8.03 0.89 -4.00
C VAL A 124 7.46 2.11 -4.72
N ILE A 125 8.32 3.11 -4.91
CA ILE A 125 8.04 4.32 -5.68
C ILE A 125 9.24 4.66 -6.55
N ASN A 126 9.06 5.52 -7.56
CA ASN A 126 10.19 6.14 -8.24
C ASN A 126 10.76 7.31 -7.43
N ASP A 127 12.07 7.49 -7.56
CA ASP A 127 12.82 8.60 -6.98
C ASP A 127 13.87 9.08 -7.99
N ASP A 128 13.78 10.32 -8.40
CA ASP A 128 14.70 10.95 -9.38
C ASP A 128 16.09 11.27 -8.80
N SER A 129 16.23 11.23 -7.48
CA SER A 129 17.52 11.38 -6.80
C SER A 129 18.35 10.09 -6.78
N LEU A 130 17.74 8.94 -7.10
CA LEU A 130 18.40 7.64 -7.08
C LEU A 130 18.83 7.21 -8.49
N PRO A 131 19.92 6.43 -8.61
CA PRO A 131 20.31 5.86 -9.89
C PRO A 131 19.26 4.84 -10.38
N ILE A 132 19.10 4.74 -11.69
CA ILE A 132 18.19 3.77 -12.31
C ILE A 132 18.58 2.33 -11.96
N GLU A 133 19.87 2.08 -11.89
CA GLU A 133 20.45 0.79 -11.48
C GLU A 133 20.82 0.82 -10.00
N GLY A 134 20.90 -0.35 -9.38
CA GLY A 134 21.33 -0.49 -7.98
C GLY A 134 20.21 -0.81 -6.99
N TRP A 135 18.93 -0.61 -7.35
CA TRP A 135 17.79 -0.91 -6.48
C TRP A 135 17.71 -2.40 -6.05
N LYS A 136 18.35 -3.30 -6.83
CA LYS A 136 18.41 -4.73 -6.48
C LYS A 136 19.19 -4.99 -5.18
N ASP A 137 20.15 -4.15 -4.88
CA ASP A 137 20.93 -4.22 -3.64
C ASP A 137 20.13 -3.76 -2.41
N GLU A 138 19.00 -3.05 -2.62
CA GLU A 138 18.19 -2.53 -1.52
C GLU A 138 17.42 -3.64 -0.77
N PHE A 139 17.20 -4.82 -1.37
CA PHE A 139 16.57 -5.93 -0.68
C PHE A 139 17.26 -6.31 0.64
N LYS A 140 18.60 -6.23 0.68
CA LYS A 140 19.39 -6.54 1.88
C LYS A 140 19.19 -5.55 3.04
N ASN A 141 18.68 -4.35 2.75
CA ASN A 141 18.40 -3.31 3.74
C ASN A 141 17.01 -3.46 4.37
N LEU A 142 16.13 -4.28 3.76
CA LEU A 142 14.79 -4.52 4.26
C LEU A 142 14.81 -5.38 5.53
N LYS A 143 13.97 -5.01 6.48
CA LYS A 143 13.82 -5.71 7.76
C LYS A 143 12.60 -6.62 7.74
N GLU A 144 12.69 -7.73 8.44
CA GLU A 144 11.53 -8.56 8.74
C GLU A 144 10.67 -7.90 9.82
N GLY A 145 9.35 -8.14 9.76
CA GLY A 145 8.44 -7.64 10.78
C GLY A 145 8.03 -6.17 10.64
N GLU A 146 8.60 -5.43 9.70
CA GLU A 146 8.25 -4.02 9.45
C GLU A 146 7.09 -3.91 8.45
N TYR A 147 5.86 -4.18 8.90
CA TYR A 147 4.68 -4.26 8.03
C TYR A 147 3.73 -3.07 8.12
N GLY A 148 3.96 -2.16 9.08
CA GLY A 148 2.95 -1.19 9.49
C GLY A 148 1.84 -1.84 10.31
N GLN A 149 0.64 -1.28 10.26
CA GLN A 149 -0.53 -1.76 11.00
C GLN A 149 -1.61 -2.28 10.04
N ILE A 150 -2.54 -3.08 10.56
CA ILE A 150 -3.70 -3.49 9.76
C ILE A 150 -4.61 -2.27 9.55
N ALA A 151 -4.86 -1.94 8.28
CA ALA A 151 -5.75 -0.85 7.92
C ALA A 151 -7.18 -1.17 8.37
N THR A 152 -7.75 -0.36 9.25
CA THR A 152 -9.13 -0.56 9.75
C THR A 152 -10.18 -0.27 8.69
N GLY A 153 -9.85 0.59 7.74
CA GLY A 153 -10.78 1.10 6.73
C GLY A 153 -11.80 2.08 7.29
N ASP A 154 -11.65 2.48 8.54
CA ASP A 154 -12.50 3.48 9.18
C ASP A 154 -11.88 4.86 9.03
N LEU A 155 -12.71 5.91 9.07
CA LEU A 155 -12.21 7.27 9.09
C LEU A 155 -11.54 7.52 10.45
N PRO A 156 -10.26 7.91 10.48
CA PRO A 156 -9.61 8.31 11.73
C PRO A 156 -10.41 9.43 12.41
N THR A 157 -10.50 9.37 13.73
CA THR A 157 -11.28 10.35 14.52
C THR A 157 -10.91 11.81 14.25
N ARG A 158 -9.65 12.07 13.89
CA ARG A 158 -9.18 13.41 13.48
C ARG A 158 -9.91 13.98 12.25
N TYR A 159 -10.43 13.12 11.35
CA TYR A 159 -11.18 13.55 10.16
C TYR A 159 -12.68 13.73 10.43
N TRP A 160 -13.21 13.22 11.53
CA TRP A 160 -14.62 13.41 11.89
C TRP A 160 -14.93 14.87 12.27
N LEU A 161 -13.97 15.56 12.85
CA LEU A 161 -14.11 16.96 13.24
C LEU A 161 -13.87 17.92 12.08
N THR A 162 -13.17 17.51 11.02
CA THR A 162 -12.82 18.41 9.90
C THR A 162 -14.04 18.95 9.15
N PRO A 163 -15.07 18.16 8.79
CA PRO A 163 -16.27 18.70 8.15
C PRO A 163 -17.02 19.67 9.04
N LEU A 164 -17.07 19.42 10.33
CA LEU A 164 -17.72 20.30 11.31
C LEU A 164 -16.97 21.62 11.43
N VAL A 165 -15.66 21.61 11.51
CA VAL A 165 -14.81 22.80 11.57
C VAL A 165 -14.94 23.62 10.30
N ILE A 166 -14.94 22.97 9.14
CA ILE A 166 -15.13 23.65 7.84
C ILE A 166 -16.53 24.27 7.77
N LEU A 167 -17.57 23.54 8.18
CA LEU A 167 -18.94 24.05 8.19
C LEU A 167 -19.08 25.27 9.12
N LEU A 168 -18.52 25.21 10.32
CA LEU A 168 -18.52 26.31 11.27
C LEU A 168 -17.75 27.54 10.74
N ALA A 169 -16.61 27.31 10.06
CA ALA A 169 -15.87 28.39 9.41
C ALA A 169 -16.66 29.03 8.27
N ILE A 170 -17.35 28.25 7.44
CA ILE A 170 -18.25 28.78 6.40
C ILE A 170 -19.37 29.57 7.00
N ILE A 171 -20.04 29.05 8.01
CA ILE A 171 -21.14 29.77 8.73
C ILE A 171 -20.62 31.07 9.34
N TYR A 172 -19.44 31.06 9.95
CA TYR A 172 -18.80 32.24 10.51
C TYR A 172 -18.52 33.31 9.43
N LEU A 173 -17.96 32.89 8.29
CA LEU A 173 -17.67 33.81 7.17
C LEU A 173 -18.93 34.41 6.56
N ILE A 174 -20.00 33.61 6.40
CA ILE A 174 -21.31 34.12 5.92
C ILE A 174 -21.89 35.14 6.91
N ARG A 175 -21.87 34.86 8.21
CA ARG A 175 -22.38 35.79 9.25
C ARG A 175 -21.55 37.07 9.31
N ARG A 176 -20.23 36.97 9.11
CA ARG A 176 -19.35 38.16 9.09
C ARG A 176 -19.60 39.06 7.87
N ARG A 177 -19.90 38.46 6.70
CA ARG A 177 -20.27 39.24 5.49
C ARG A 177 -21.59 39.99 5.68
N LYS A 178 -22.62 39.36 6.28
CA LYS A 178 -23.91 39.99 6.55
C LYS A 178 -23.86 41.15 7.58
N LYS A 179 -22.82 41.24 8.37
CA LYS A 179 -22.63 42.37 9.33
C LYS A 179 -21.87 43.54 8.72
N ARG A 180 -21.37 43.42 7.50
CA ARG A 180 -20.63 44.49 6.79
C ARG A 180 -21.44 45.16 5.66
N THR A 181 -22.62 44.63 5.37
CA THR A 181 -23.67 45.24 4.54
C THR A 181 -24.78 45.80 5.42
#